data_d2d558455d89b4dda17d418e8195cea6
#
_entry.id   d2d558455d89b4dda17d418e8195cea6
#
_cell.length_a   1.000
_cell.length_b   1.000
_cell.length_c   1.000
_cell.angle_alpha   90.00
_cell.angle_beta   90.00
_cell.angle_gamma   90.00
#
_symmetry.space_group_name_H-M   'P 1'
#
loop_
_entity.id
_entity.type
_entity.pdbx_description
1 polymer ?
#
loop_
_entity_poly.entity_id
_entity_poly.type
_entity_poly.pdbx_seq_one_letter_code
_entity_poly.pdbx_strand_id
1 'polypeptide(L)'
;MFILDTCAFLTQKHPDGECITVPGIKAEIVNKQSKQYYNNLISTKLKVLKANNKSYELVVEKSQNTGDYDVLSDVDLDIIALGYETKGTIISDDFAIQNVAMELNINFLSCSGKTIAEKRLWKYKCTACKNVVNIKRKDCLICGSTEIRRVKII
;
A
#
# COMPACT_ATOMS: atom_id res chain seq x y z
N MET A 1 -14.60 -9.39 -6.04
CA MET A 1 -13.69 -8.54 -6.82
C MET A 1 -12.35 -8.45 -6.08
N PHE A 2 -11.26 -8.62 -6.81
CA PHE A 2 -9.91 -8.60 -6.26
C PHE A 2 -9.08 -7.50 -6.90
N ILE A 3 -8.39 -6.73 -6.08
CA ILE A 3 -7.49 -5.66 -6.52
C ILE A 3 -6.08 -6.20 -6.46
N LEU A 4 -5.43 -6.34 -7.62
CA LEU A 4 -4.11 -6.94 -7.74
C LEU A 4 -3.01 -5.89 -7.62
N ASP A 5 -2.16 -6.06 -6.61
CA ASP A 5 -0.90 -5.35 -6.46
C ASP A 5 0.21 -6.05 -7.26
N THR A 6 1.37 -5.45 -7.33
CA THR A 6 2.53 -5.93 -8.09
C THR A 6 2.90 -7.39 -7.77
N CYS A 7 2.75 -7.82 -6.52
CA CYS A 7 3.10 -9.19 -6.12
C CYS A 7 2.33 -10.27 -6.90
N ALA A 8 1.07 -10.01 -7.28
CA ALA A 8 0.28 -10.95 -8.06
C ALA A 8 0.90 -11.22 -9.44
N PHE A 9 1.45 -10.18 -10.05
CA PHE A 9 2.11 -10.29 -11.36
C PHE A 9 3.51 -10.90 -11.26
N LEU A 10 4.26 -10.58 -10.20
CA LEU A 10 5.59 -11.15 -9.97
C LEU A 10 5.53 -12.64 -9.63
N THR A 11 4.54 -13.07 -8.88
CA THR A 11 4.34 -14.48 -8.53
C THR A 11 3.52 -15.24 -9.58
N GLN A 12 2.94 -14.53 -10.54
CA GLN A 12 2.05 -15.07 -11.59
C GLN A 12 0.88 -15.86 -10.98
N LYS A 13 0.30 -15.30 -9.92
CA LYS A 13 -0.85 -15.88 -9.22
C LYS A 13 -1.95 -14.84 -9.07
N HIS A 14 -3.17 -15.27 -9.29
CA HIS A 14 -4.36 -14.46 -9.02
C HIS A 14 -5.50 -15.36 -8.54
N PRO A 15 -6.40 -14.86 -7.70
CA PRO A 15 -7.59 -15.62 -7.29
C PRO A 15 -8.58 -15.76 -8.44
N ASP A 16 -9.45 -16.76 -8.34
CA ASP A 16 -10.58 -16.89 -9.25
C ASP A 16 -11.60 -15.78 -8.97
N GLY A 17 -12.13 -15.21 -10.03
CA GLY A 17 -13.12 -14.14 -9.95
C GLY A 17 -12.70 -12.89 -10.70
N GLU A 18 -13.44 -11.82 -10.53
CA GLU A 18 -13.16 -10.55 -11.18
C GLU A 18 -11.92 -9.90 -10.57
N CYS A 19 -10.94 -9.61 -11.42
CA CYS A 19 -9.69 -8.97 -11.04
C CYS A 19 -9.58 -7.59 -11.67
N ILE A 20 -9.14 -6.63 -10.85
CA ILE A 20 -8.88 -5.25 -11.27
C ILE A 20 -7.51 -4.81 -10.75
N THR A 21 -6.95 -3.80 -11.36
CA THR A 21 -5.72 -3.15 -10.90
C THR A 21 -5.73 -1.67 -11.30
N VAL A 22 -4.67 -0.96 -10.93
CA VAL A 22 -4.54 0.47 -11.22
C VAL A 22 -3.57 0.72 -12.38
N PRO A 23 -3.66 1.87 -13.07
CA PRO A 23 -2.81 2.14 -14.24
C PRO A 23 -1.31 2.09 -13.95
N GLY A 24 -0.88 2.56 -12.78
CA GLY A 24 0.54 2.64 -12.41
C GLY A 24 1.25 1.29 -12.22
N ILE A 25 0.52 0.20 -12.06
CA ILE A 25 1.08 -1.14 -11.88
C ILE A 25 1.95 -1.55 -13.08
N LYS A 26 1.54 -1.21 -14.30
CA LYS A 26 2.28 -1.57 -15.51
C LYS A 26 3.74 -1.10 -15.48
N ALA A 27 3.99 0.09 -14.93
CA ALA A 27 5.35 0.64 -14.82
C ALA A 27 6.21 -0.08 -13.77
N GLU A 28 5.61 -0.70 -12.77
CA GLU A 28 6.31 -1.44 -11.72
C GLU A 28 6.72 -2.86 -12.15
N ILE A 29 6.10 -3.39 -13.19
CA ILE A 29 6.39 -4.71 -13.72
C ILE A 29 7.53 -4.59 -14.73
N VAL A 30 8.74 -5.03 -14.35
CA VAL A 30 9.96 -4.83 -15.15
C VAL A 30 10.46 -6.10 -15.84
N ASN A 31 10.26 -7.29 -15.26
CA ASN A 31 10.73 -8.52 -15.90
C ASN A 31 9.79 -9.00 -17.02
N LYS A 32 10.37 -9.66 -18.02
CA LYS A 32 9.64 -10.09 -19.22
C LYS A 32 8.48 -11.05 -18.93
N GLN A 33 8.68 -11.99 -18.04
CA GLN A 33 7.68 -13.01 -17.71
C GLN A 33 6.47 -12.39 -17.02
N SER A 34 6.68 -11.48 -16.08
CA SER A 34 5.61 -10.79 -15.39
C SER A 34 4.85 -9.83 -16.31
N LYS A 35 5.55 -9.17 -17.25
CA LYS A 35 4.92 -8.34 -18.30
C LYS A 35 4.02 -9.18 -19.20
N GLN A 36 4.46 -10.35 -19.60
CA GLN A 36 3.67 -11.26 -20.42
C GLN A 36 2.43 -11.74 -19.67
N TYR A 37 2.58 -12.08 -18.41
CA TYR A 37 1.47 -12.47 -17.53
C TYR A 37 0.43 -11.34 -17.40
N TYR A 38 0.89 -10.11 -17.15
CA TYR A 38 0.05 -8.91 -17.12
C TYR A 38 -0.73 -8.73 -18.43
N ASN A 39 -0.04 -8.79 -19.57
CA ASN A 39 -0.65 -8.63 -20.89
C ASN A 39 -1.71 -9.71 -21.17
N ASN A 40 -1.44 -10.95 -20.78
CA ASN A 40 -2.41 -12.04 -20.91
C ASN A 40 -3.66 -11.80 -20.08
N LEU A 41 -3.49 -11.32 -18.85
CA LEU A 41 -4.64 -11.00 -17.99
C LEU A 41 -5.45 -9.81 -18.53
N ILE A 42 -4.80 -8.77 -19.03
CA ILE A 42 -5.49 -7.62 -19.64
C ILE A 42 -6.36 -8.03 -20.82
N SER A 43 -5.88 -8.96 -21.65
CA SER A 43 -6.64 -9.42 -22.81
C SER A 43 -7.77 -10.40 -22.46
N THR A 44 -7.83 -10.93 -21.26
CA THR A 44 -8.80 -11.96 -20.86
C THR A 44 -9.76 -11.50 -19.77
N LYS A 45 -9.28 -11.03 -18.62
CA LYS A 45 -10.13 -10.80 -17.45
C LYS A 45 -9.79 -9.58 -16.62
N LEU A 46 -8.57 -9.07 -16.69
CA LEU A 46 -8.12 -7.96 -15.84
C LEU A 46 -8.62 -6.61 -16.37
N LYS A 47 -9.24 -5.81 -15.54
CA LYS A 47 -9.63 -4.42 -15.85
C LYS A 47 -8.69 -3.47 -15.12
N VAL A 48 -8.35 -2.37 -15.76
CA VAL A 48 -7.54 -1.29 -15.19
C VAL A 48 -8.47 -0.13 -14.86
N LEU A 49 -8.57 0.18 -13.56
CA LEU A 49 -9.46 1.21 -13.04
C LEU A 49 -8.71 2.12 -12.08
N LYS A 50 -9.23 3.32 -11.90
CA LYS A 50 -8.71 4.28 -10.91
C LYS A 50 -9.86 4.76 -10.03
N ALA A 51 -9.62 4.83 -8.72
CA ALA A 51 -10.59 5.36 -7.77
C ALA A 51 -10.79 6.86 -7.98
N ASN A 52 -11.91 7.40 -7.50
CA ASN A 52 -12.14 8.85 -7.53
C ASN A 52 -11.23 9.58 -6.53
N ASN A 53 -11.12 10.90 -6.71
CA ASN A 53 -10.23 11.72 -5.87
C ASN A 53 -10.63 11.68 -4.39
N LYS A 54 -11.92 11.59 -4.09
CA LYS A 54 -12.42 11.55 -2.71
C LYS A 54 -11.93 10.30 -1.97
N SER A 55 -11.99 9.14 -2.63
CA SER A 55 -11.47 7.88 -2.06
C SER A 55 -9.96 7.94 -1.88
N TYR A 56 -9.24 8.49 -2.85
CA TYR A 56 -7.79 8.68 -2.76
C TYR A 56 -7.39 9.58 -1.59
N GLU A 57 -8.04 10.74 -1.45
CA GLU A 57 -7.78 11.69 -0.34
C GLU A 57 -8.02 11.07 1.03
N LEU A 58 -9.08 10.26 1.16
CA LEU A 58 -9.35 9.53 2.41
C LEU A 58 -8.23 8.54 2.73
N VAL A 59 -7.73 7.82 1.72
CA VAL A 59 -6.61 6.89 1.91
C VAL A 59 -5.34 7.63 2.33
N VAL A 60 -5.06 8.77 1.72
CA VAL A 60 -3.92 9.63 2.12
C VAL A 60 -4.04 10.03 3.59
N GLU A 61 -5.20 10.53 4.01
CA GLU A 61 -5.45 10.91 5.41
C GLU A 61 -5.22 9.73 6.36
N LYS A 62 -5.81 8.56 6.06
CA LYS A 62 -5.67 7.36 6.90
C LYS A 62 -4.25 6.82 6.94
N SER A 63 -3.54 6.86 5.82
CA SER A 63 -2.13 6.45 5.77
C SER A 63 -1.22 7.39 6.58
N GLN A 64 -1.54 8.67 6.63
CA GLN A 64 -0.86 9.62 7.52
C GLN A 64 -1.15 9.30 8.99
N ASN A 65 -2.39 8.96 9.33
CA ASN A 65 -2.77 8.61 10.70
C ASN A 65 -2.08 7.34 11.21
N THR A 66 -1.89 6.34 10.36
CA THR A 66 -1.15 5.12 10.72
C THR A 66 0.38 5.30 10.68
N GLY A 67 0.86 6.35 10.04
CA GLY A 67 2.28 6.60 9.83
C GLY A 67 2.89 5.81 8.67
N ASP A 68 2.07 5.30 7.76
CA ASP A 68 2.54 4.55 6.58
C ASP A 68 2.71 5.42 5.33
N TYR A 69 2.18 6.62 5.31
CA TYR A 69 2.15 7.49 4.12
C TYR A 69 3.53 7.64 3.45
N ASP A 70 4.58 7.84 4.23
CA ASP A 70 5.92 8.09 3.70
C ASP A 70 6.62 6.84 3.12
N VAL A 71 6.08 5.65 3.37
CA VAL A 71 6.61 4.39 2.82
C VAL A 71 5.73 3.81 1.72
N LEU A 72 4.59 4.44 1.42
CA LEU A 72 3.69 4.06 0.34
C LEU A 72 3.98 4.90 -0.90
N SER A 73 4.03 4.25 -2.06
CA SER A 73 4.08 4.94 -3.35
C SER A 73 2.69 5.45 -3.76
N ASP A 74 2.64 6.31 -4.79
CA ASP A 74 1.37 6.74 -5.36
C ASP A 74 0.55 5.56 -5.89
N VAL A 75 1.21 4.56 -6.46
CA VAL A 75 0.58 3.33 -6.94
C VAL A 75 -0.03 2.53 -5.79
N ASP A 76 0.67 2.42 -4.66
CA ASP A 76 0.16 1.76 -3.46
C ASP A 76 -1.10 2.45 -2.94
N LEU A 77 -1.09 3.79 -2.90
CA LEU A 77 -2.24 4.58 -2.50
C LEU A 77 -3.43 4.39 -3.46
N ASP A 78 -3.16 4.32 -4.76
CA ASP A 78 -4.19 4.02 -5.77
C ASP A 78 -4.81 2.62 -5.55
N ILE A 79 -3.99 1.62 -5.26
CA ILE A 79 -4.45 0.24 -4.95
C ILE A 79 -5.39 0.26 -3.74
N ILE A 80 -4.99 0.92 -2.66
CA ILE A 80 -5.82 1.00 -1.45
C ILE A 80 -7.11 1.76 -1.73
N ALA A 81 -7.03 2.88 -2.45
CA ALA A 81 -8.19 3.70 -2.80
C ALA A 81 -9.20 2.91 -3.65
N LEU A 82 -8.72 2.12 -4.62
CA LEU A 82 -9.57 1.26 -5.43
C LEU A 82 -10.22 0.16 -4.59
N GLY A 83 -9.49 -0.43 -3.65
CA GLY A 83 -10.03 -1.39 -2.68
C GLY A 83 -11.11 -0.79 -1.80
N TYR A 84 -10.91 0.43 -1.33
CA TYR A 84 -11.89 1.17 -0.53
C TYR A 84 -13.17 1.45 -1.34
N GLU A 85 -13.04 2.02 -2.54
CA GLU A 85 -14.17 2.41 -3.38
C GLU A 85 -15.01 1.23 -3.84
N THR A 86 -14.37 0.13 -4.25
CA THR A 86 -15.04 -1.05 -4.79
C THR A 86 -15.49 -2.04 -3.72
N LYS A 87 -15.04 -1.88 -2.49
CA LYS A 87 -15.22 -2.84 -1.39
C LYS A 87 -14.68 -4.24 -1.74
N GLY A 88 -13.68 -4.28 -2.60
CA GLY A 88 -13.02 -5.51 -3.00
C GLY A 88 -11.94 -5.95 -2.01
N THR A 89 -11.31 -7.06 -2.32
CA THR A 89 -10.20 -7.62 -1.54
C THR A 89 -8.87 -7.29 -2.21
N ILE A 90 -7.96 -6.66 -1.47
CA ILE A 90 -6.62 -6.32 -1.98
C ILE A 90 -5.72 -7.55 -1.90
N ILE A 91 -5.00 -7.84 -2.98
CA ILE A 91 -3.97 -8.89 -3.02
C ILE A 91 -2.61 -8.21 -2.97
N SER A 92 -1.97 -8.21 -1.81
CA SER A 92 -0.66 -7.57 -1.63
C SER A 92 0.14 -8.23 -0.51
N ASP A 93 1.45 -8.35 -0.73
CA ASP A 93 2.41 -8.79 0.28
C ASP A 93 3.04 -7.60 1.05
N ASP A 94 2.72 -6.37 0.67
CA ASP A 94 3.23 -5.17 1.33
C ASP A 94 2.50 -4.92 2.66
N PHE A 95 3.24 -4.96 3.76
CA PHE A 95 2.67 -4.77 5.10
C PHE A 95 2.14 -3.35 5.33
N ALA A 96 2.68 -2.33 4.66
CA ALA A 96 2.16 -0.97 4.75
C ALA A 96 0.78 -0.86 4.08
N ILE A 97 0.60 -1.49 2.91
CA ILE A 97 -0.72 -1.59 2.26
C ILE A 97 -1.70 -2.34 3.16
N GLN A 98 -1.29 -3.49 3.70
CA GLN A 98 -2.14 -4.29 4.61
C GLN A 98 -2.54 -3.49 5.84
N ASN A 99 -1.63 -2.71 6.41
CA ASN A 99 -1.88 -1.90 7.61
C ASN A 99 -2.93 -0.81 7.36
N VAL A 100 -2.83 -0.09 6.27
CA VAL A 100 -3.81 0.94 5.89
C VAL A 100 -5.15 0.29 5.49
N ALA A 101 -5.11 -0.85 4.81
CA ALA A 101 -6.32 -1.62 4.51
C ALA A 101 -7.05 -2.03 5.80
N MET A 102 -6.32 -2.46 6.81
CA MET A 102 -6.87 -2.78 8.12
C MET A 102 -7.50 -1.56 8.80
N GLU A 103 -6.84 -0.39 8.73
CA GLU A 103 -7.39 0.88 9.23
C GLU A 103 -8.72 1.26 8.57
N LEU A 104 -8.85 0.97 7.28
CA LEU A 104 -10.04 1.28 6.48
C LEU A 104 -11.07 0.15 6.43
N ASN A 105 -10.84 -0.95 7.16
CA ASN A 105 -11.68 -2.16 7.13
C ASN A 105 -11.82 -2.75 5.71
N ILE A 106 -10.74 -2.70 4.93
CA ILE A 106 -10.66 -3.34 3.61
C ILE A 106 -10.09 -4.74 3.78
N ASN A 107 -10.72 -5.74 3.17
CA ASN A 107 -10.20 -7.09 3.15
C ASN A 107 -8.92 -7.18 2.32
N PHE A 108 -7.97 -7.97 2.76
CA PHE A 108 -6.74 -8.24 2.01
C PHE A 108 -6.28 -9.68 2.15
N LEU A 109 -5.57 -10.15 1.15
CA LEU A 109 -4.92 -11.45 1.10
C LEU A 109 -3.48 -11.27 0.63
N SER A 110 -2.61 -12.19 0.99
CA SER A 110 -1.21 -12.21 0.58
C SER A 110 -0.97 -13.29 -0.48
N CYS A 111 -0.06 -13.03 -1.43
CA CYS A 111 0.41 -14.04 -2.36
C CYS A 111 1.33 -15.07 -1.69
N SER A 112 2.15 -14.62 -0.72
CA SER A 112 3.13 -15.45 -0.01
C SER A 112 2.61 -16.09 1.28
N GLY A 113 1.40 -15.72 1.71
CA GLY A 113 0.83 -16.11 3.00
C GLY A 113 1.27 -15.24 4.18
N LYS A 114 2.10 -14.21 3.96
CA LYS A 114 2.57 -13.31 5.01
C LYS A 114 1.60 -12.14 5.17
N THR A 115 0.92 -12.11 6.31
CA THR A 115 -0.02 -11.03 6.66
C THR A 115 0.32 -10.47 8.04
N ILE A 116 -0.08 -9.22 8.27
CA ILE A 116 -0.03 -8.65 9.62
C ILE A 116 -1.24 -9.14 10.41
N ALA A 117 -1.03 -9.44 11.69
CA ALA A 117 -2.07 -9.92 12.58
C ALA A 117 -2.85 -8.78 13.25
N GLU A 118 -2.23 -7.63 13.38
CA GLU A 118 -2.79 -6.47 14.07
C GLU A 118 -2.38 -5.17 13.41
N LYS A 119 -3.22 -4.15 13.55
CA LYS A 119 -2.94 -2.80 13.07
C LYS A 119 -1.72 -2.23 13.80
N ARG A 120 -0.86 -1.54 13.05
CA ARG A 120 0.35 -0.89 13.55
C ARG A 120 0.22 0.61 13.45
N LEU A 121 0.73 1.31 14.47
CA LEU A 121 0.84 2.76 14.48
C LEU A 121 2.33 3.13 14.47
N TRP A 122 2.72 3.95 13.50
CA TRP A 122 4.10 4.38 13.31
C TRP A 122 4.23 5.87 13.57
N LYS A 123 5.34 6.24 14.19
CA LYS A 123 5.73 7.63 14.41
C LYS A 123 7.21 7.82 14.11
N TYR A 124 7.68 9.03 14.20
CA TYR A 124 9.09 9.37 13.99
C TYR A 124 9.70 9.82 15.31
N LYS A 125 10.86 9.28 15.65
CA LYS A 125 11.57 9.54 16.89
C LYS A 125 12.96 10.05 16.60
N CYS A 126 13.32 11.17 17.22
CA CYS A 126 14.71 11.63 17.24
C CYS A 126 15.52 10.74 18.15
N THR A 127 16.61 10.15 17.65
CA THR A 127 17.46 9.26 18.46
C THR A 127 18.34 10.03 19.44
N ALA A 128 18.58 11.32 19.19
CA ALA A 128 19.36 12.19 20.06
C ALA A 128 18.59 12.65 21.30
N CYS A 129 17.49 13.41 21.11
CA CYS A 129 16.71 13.96 22.23
C CYS A 129 15.46 13.15 22.61
N LYS A 130 15.16 12.06 21.86
CA LYS A 130 14.00 11.16 22.08
C LYS A 130 12.64 11.79 21.81
N ASN A 131 12.58 12.99 21.23
CA ASN A 131 11.32 13.61 20.84
C ASN A 131 10.61 12.79 19.76
N VAL A 132 9.29 12.66 19.89
CA VAL A 132 8.45 11.89 18.98
C VAL A 132 7.49 12.82 18.25
N VAL A 133 7.42 12.67 16.93
CA VAL A 133 6.53 13.47 16.06
C VAL A 133 5.76 12.55 15.10
N ASN A 134 4.63 13.03 14.62
CA ASN A 134 3.76 12.26 13.72
C ASN A 134 4.18 12.34 12.25
N ILE A 135 4.98 13.34 11.88
CA ILE A 135 5.34 13.65 10.50
C ILE A 135 6.84 13.48 10.32
N LYS A 136 7.23 12.89 9.20
CA LYS A 136 8.64 12.78 8.81
C LYS A 136 9.26 14.17 8.64
N ARG A 137 10.41 14.38 9.27
CA ARG A 137 11.17 15.62 9.18
C ARG A 137 12.63 15.33 8.85
N LYS A 138 13.27 16.28 8.19
CA LYS A 138 14.71 16.23 7.94
C LYS A 138 15.49 16.47 9.23
N ASP A 139 15.04 17.42 10.05
CA ASP A 139 15.70 17.81 11.29
C ASP A 139 14.72 17.74 12.47
N CYS A 140 15.24 17.45 13.65
CA CYS A 140 14.47 17.54 14.89
C CYS A 140 14.24 19.00 15.27
N LEU A 141 12.99 19.39 15.54
CA LEU A 141 12.65 20.74 15.93
C LEU A 141 13.18 21.12 17.33
N ILE A 142 13.50 20.12 18.16
CA ILE A 142 13.94 20.35 19.54
C ILE A 142 15.46 20.49 19.61
N CYS A 143 16.23 19.56 19.03
CA CYS A 143 17.68 19.52 19.16
C CYS A 143 18.44 19.73 17.84
N GLY A 144 17.73 19.84 16.70
CA GLY A 144 18.33 20.03 15.38
C GLY A 144 19.01 18.81 14.78
N SER A 145 18.99 17.66 15.44
CA SER A 145 19.60 16.44 14.92
C SER A 145 18.88 15.94 13.68
N THR A 146 19.64 15.38 12.74
CA THR A 146 19.11 14.71 11.55
C THR A 146 18.80 13.24 11.77
N GLU A 147 19.09 12.70 12.95
CA GLU A 147 18.91 11.30 13.30
C GLU A 147 17.46 10.98 13.70
N ILE A 148 16.54 11.05 12.75
CA ILE A 148 15.13 10.75 12.95
C ILE A 148 14.83 9.36 12.37
N ARG A 149 14.22 8.48 13.17
CA ARG A 149 13.87 7.12 12.77
C ARG A 149 12.38 6.87 12.90
N ARG A 150 11.85 6.07 11.99
CA ARG A 150 10.49 5.56 12.05
C ARG A 150 10.43 4.46 13.12
N VAL A 151 9.48 4.58 14.05
CA VAL A 151 9.33 3.64 15.17
C VAL A 151 7.89 3.18 15.29
N LYS A 152 7.70 1.90 15.62
CA LYS A 152 6.39 1.33 15.90
C LYS A 152 5.96 1.74 17.32
N ILE A 153 4.77 2.30 17.45
CA ILE A 153 4.20 2.69 18.75
C ILE A 153 3.25 1.62 19.27
N ILE A 154 2.47 1.03 18.40
CA ILE A 154 1.54 -0.07 18.71
C ILE A 154 1.75 -1.21 17.72
#